data_a8c81cf4e122fe1302e168c42c390d74
#
_entry.id   a8c81cf4e122fe1302e168c42c390d74
#
_cell.length_a   1.000
_cell.length_b   1.000
_cell.length_c   1.000
_cell.angle_alpha   90.00
_cell.angle_beta   90.00
_cell.angle_gamma   90.00
#
_symmetry.space_group_name_H-M   'P 1'
#
loop_
_entity.id
_entity.type
_entity.pdbx_description
1 polymer ?
#
loop_
_entity_poly.entity_id
_entity_poly.type
_entity_poly.pdbx_seq_one_letter_code
_entity_poly.pdbx_strand_id
1 'polypeptide(L)'
;YIISIGALTNVATAIMLDPSILFNIVIVWLGGHPHYWPHTWEFNLKGDVRAAQVVFDSGAALIQIPCMGVASNLTTTEYELLHCLMGKSKIGRISIYGERRTMMIISWANLFIPVTITPIQKSYGI
;
A
#
# COMPACT_ATOMS: atom_id res chain seq x y z
N TYR A 1 -1.85 10.87 -13.85
CA TYR A 1 -1.62 10.44 -12.47
C TYR A 1 -0.68 9.24 -12.46
N ILE A 2 0.32 9.26 -11.57
CA ILE A 2 1.20 8.12 -11.28
C ILE A 2 0.86 7.64 -9.88
N ILE A 3 0.32 6.41 -9.78
CA ILE A 3 -0.03 5.80 -8.51
C ILE A 3 1.11 4.87 -8.10
N SER A 4 1.78 5.19 -7.00
CA SER A 4 2.86 4.38 -6.44
C SER A 4 2.47 3.83 -5.06
N ILE A 5 2.59 2.51 -4.89
CA ILE A 5 2.26 1.80 -3.64
C ILE A 5 3.47 1.03 -3.10
N GLY A 6 4.66 1.46 -3.46
CA GLY A 6 5.95 0.90 -3.05
C GLY A 6 6.99 2.00 -2.85
N ALA A 7 8.27 1.62 -2.83
CA ALA A 7 9.37 2.57 -2.85
C ALA A 7 9.33 3.43 -4.13
N LEU A 8 9.74 4.69 -4.02
CA LEU A 8 9.67 5.66 -5.12
C LEU A 8 10.83 5.57 -6.13
N THR A 9 11.62 4.52 -6.11
CA THR A 9 12.81 4.34 -6.95
C THR A 9 12.52 4.59 -8.44
N ASN A 10 11.48 3.95 -8.98
CA ASN A 10 11.15 4.10 -10.40
C ASN A 10 10.65 5.50 -10.74
N VAL A 11 9.88 6.13 -9.85
CA VAL A 11 9.36 7.48 -10.04
C VAL A 11 10.50 8.49 -10.02
N ALA A 12 11.39 8.39 -9.04
CA ALA A 12 12.58 9.24 -8.94
C ALA A 12 13.48 9.08 -10.17
N THR A 13 13.69 7.85 -10.61
CA THR A 13 14.50 7.57 -11.82
C THR A 13 13.87 8.21 -13.06
N ALA A 14 12.56 8.12 -13.24
CA ALA A 14 11.87 8.74 -14.36
C ALA A 14 12.02 10.27 -14.35
N ILE A 15 11.88 10.90 -13.18
CA ILE A 15 12.07 12.34 -13.02
C ILE A 15 13.51 12.75 -13.35
N MET A 16 14.51 11.98 -12.90
CA MET A 16 15.91 12.28 -13.18
C MET A 16 16.27 12.10 -14.66
N LEU A 17 15.64 11.13 -15.34
CA LEU A 17 15.88 10.89 -16.77
C LEU A 17 15.23 11.96 -17.65
N ASP A 18 14.04 12.40 -17.29
CA ASP A 18 13.31 13.45 -18.01
C ASP A 18 12.57 14.37 -17.03
N PRO A 19 13.22 15.46 -16.57
CA PRO A 19 12.58 16.42 -15.69
C PRO A 19 11.36 17.14 -16.29
N SER A 20 11.17 17.12 -17.60
CA SER A 20 10.04 17.79 -18.25
C SER A 20 8.69 17.14 -17.89
N ILE A 21 8.69 15.88 -17.43
CA ILE A 21 7.47 15.18 -17.00
C ILE A 21 6.81 15.83 -15.79
N LEU A 22 7.57 16.56 -14.97
CA LEU A 22 7.07 17.19 -13.74
C LEU A 22 5.86 18.10 -13.97
N PHE A 23 5.81 18.77 -15.13
CA PHE A 23 4.71 19.68 -15.46
C PHE A 23 3.43 18.96 -15.88
N ASN A 24 3.51 17.66 -16.13
CA ASN A 24 2.41 16.87 -16.71
C ASN A 24 1.91 15.75 -15.78
N ILE A 25 2.51 15.58 -14.60
CA ILE A 25 2.18 14.48 -13.71
C ILE A 25 1.68 14.96 -12.35
N VAL A 26 0.83 14.12 -11.76
CA VAL A 26 0.50 14.17 -10.33
C VAL A 26 0.86 12.80 -9.76
N ILE A 27 1.70 12.78 -8.75
CA ILE A 27 2.13 11.56 -8.07
C ILE A 27 1.20 11.33 -6.88
N VAL A 28 0.60 10.14 -6.82
CA VAL A 28 -0.17 9.68 -5.67
C VAL A 28 0.63 8.53 -5.04
N TRP A 29 1.15 8.75 -3.86
CA TRP A 29 2.05 7.79 -3.22
C TRP A 29 1.55 7.33 -1.86
N LEU A 30 1.43 6.00 -1.71
CA LEU A 30 1.21 5.37 -0.43
C LEU A 30 2.56 5.07 0.21
N GLY A 31 2.91 5.84 1.21
CA GLY A 31 4.18 5.68 1.93
C GLY A 31 4.41 6.75 3.00
N GLY A 32 5.32 6.44 3.90
CA GLY A 32 5.58 7.25 5.08
C GLY A 32 4.45 7.21 6.09
N HIS A 33 4.60 8.02 7.11
CA HIS A 33 3.61 8.25 8.16
C HIS A 33 3.11 9.69 8.12
N PRO A 34 2.01 10.03 8.82
CA PRO A 34 1.62 11.42 9.01
C PRO A 34 2.72 12.21 9.70
N HIS A 35 2.82 13.51 9.42
CA HIS A 35 3.88 14.37 9.96
C HIS A 35 3.92 14.45 11.51
N TYR A 36 2.79 14.16 12.18
CA TYR A 36 2.70 14.12 13.64
C TYR A 36 3.10 12.75 14.24
N TRP A 37 3.42 11.76 13.40
CA TRP A 37 3.78 10.42 13.87
C TRP A 37 5.18 10.45 14.50
N PRO A 38 5.42 9.70 15.60
CA PRO A 38 6.65 9.83 16.38
C PRO A 38 7.91 9.30 15.69
N HIS A 39 7.77 8.61 14.56
CA HIS A 39 8.90 8.07 13.80
C HIS A 39 8.57 7.95 12.30
N THR A 40 9.61 7.80 11.48
CA THR A 40 9.51 7.68 10.01
C THR A 40 9.68 6.25 9.51
N TRP A 41 9.65 5.26 10.39
CA TRP A 41 9.85 3.85 10.04
C TRP A 41 8.62 3.29 9.34
N GLU A 42 8.53 3.51 8.04
CA GLU A 42 7.50 2.95 7.18
C GLU A 42 8.17 2.20 6.02
N PHE A 43 7.55 1.11 5.58
CA PHE A 43 8.18 0.15 4.69
C PHE A 43 8.52 0.73 3.32
N ASN A 44 7.57 1.44 2.68
CA ASN A 44 7.77 2.01 1.35
C ASN A 44 8.79 3.14 1.37
N LEU A 45 8.73 4.00 2.40
CA LEU A 45 9.72 5.06 2.61
C LEU A 45 11.10 4.48 2.88
N LYS A 46 11.18 3.48 3.76
CA LYS A 46 12.45 2.82 4.10
C LYS A 46 13.05 2.08 2.91
N GLY A 47 12.21 1.60 1.99
CA GLY A 47 12.64 0.87 0.80
C GLY A 47 13.60 1.66 -0.09
N ASP A 48 13.41 2.97 -0.20
CA ASP A 48 14.33 3.88 -0.89
C ASP A 48 14.13 5.33 -0.43
N VAL A 49 14.80 5.68 0.67
CA VAL A 49 14.75 7.03 1.24
C VAL A 49 15.29 8.08 0.29
N ARG A 50 16.32 7.74 -0.51
CA ARG A 50 16.92 8.67 -1.47
C ARG A 50 15.96 9.01 -2.60
N ALA A 51 15.28 8.00 -3.14
CA ALA A 51 14.25 8.22 -4.14
C ALA A 51 13.11 9.08 -3.59
N ALA A 52 12.69 8.84 -2.36
CA ALA A 52 11.68 9.68 -1.71
C ALA A 52 12.14 11.14 -1.62
N GLN A 53 13.38 11.41 -1.19
CA GLN A 53 13.94 12.75 -1.15
C GLN A 53 13.91 13.43 -2.54
N VAL A 54 14.36 12.72 -3.58
CA VAL A 54 14.33 13.23 -4.96
C VAL A 54 12.91 13.64 -5.37
N VAL A 55 11.91 12.80 -5.10
CA VAL A 55 10.52 13.07 -5.47
C VAL A 55 9.96 14.25 -4.68
N PHE A 56 10.19 14.31 -3.37
CA PHE A 56 9.72 15.42 -2.52
C PHE A 56 10.36 16.76 -2.90
N ASP A 57 11.64 16.76 -3.27
CA ASP A 57 12.39 17.95 -3.64
C ASP A 57 12.19 18.37 -5.11
N SER A 58 11.57 17.51 -5.93
CA SER A 58 11.43 17.71 -7.37
C SER A 58 10.48 18.84 -7.76
N GLY A 59 9.58 19.26 -6.87
CA GLY A 59 8.51 20.20 -7.18
C GLY A 59 7.31 19.58 -7.91
N ALA A 60 7.27 18.26 -8.11
CA ALA A 60 6.10 17.57 -8.65
C ALA A 60 4.88 17.74 -7.75
N ALA A 61 3.69 17.78 -8.34
CA ALA A 61 2.46 17.68 -7.57
C ALA A 61 2.39 16.28 -6.91
N LEU A 62 2.48 16.24 -5.58
CA LEU A 62 2.54 15.00 -4.80
C LEU A 62 1.38 14.94 -3.80
N ILE A 63 0.64 13.84 -3.87
CA ILE A 63 -0.37 13.47 -2.88
C ILE A 63 0.18 12.28 -2.10
N GLN A 64 0.56 12.52 -0.84
CA GLN A 64 0.96 11.46 0.06
C GLN A 64 -0.26 10.83 0.72
N ILE A 65 -0.32 9.50 0.71
CA ILE A 65 -1.27 8.70 1.50
C ILE A 65 -0.47 8.05 2.63
N PRO A 66 -0.53 8.57 3.85
CA PRO A 66 0.22 8.03 4.97
C PRO A 66 -0.24 6.62 5.34
N CYS A 67 0.69 5.78 5.80
CA CYS A 67 0.39 4.44 6.26
C CYS A 67 -0.52 4.47 7.49
N MET A 68 -0.02 5.03 8.60
CA MET A 68 -0.80 5.09 9.84
C MET A 68 -1.86 6.19 9.78
N GLY A 69 -3.04 5.89 10.31
CA GLY A 69 -4.16 6.84 10.39
C GLY A 69 -4.92 7.07 9.08
N VAL A 70 -4.38 6.63 7.93
CA VAL A 70 -5.08 6.70 6.63
C VAL A 70 -5.17 5.30 6.03
N ALA A 71 -4.08 4.77 5.47
CA ALA A 71 -4.10 3.46 4.82
C ALA A 71 -4.42 2.32 5.80
N SER A 72 -3.99 2.43 7.05
CA SER A 72 -4.28 1.46 8.12
C SER A 72 -5.78 1.33 8.45
N ASN A 73 -6.60 2.27 8.03
CA ASN A 73 -8.05 2.19 8.20
C ASN A 73 -8.75 1.43 7.07
N LEU A 74 -8.04 1.13 5.99
CA LEU A 74 -8.55 0.29 4.91
C LEU A 74 -8.47 -1.18 5.34
N THR A 75 -9.48 -1.63 6.02
CA THR A 75 -9.60 -3.00 6.53
C THR A 75 -10.63 -3.79 5.73
N THR A 76 -10.47 -5.10 5.68
CA THR A 76 -11.45 -6.01 5.07
C THR A 76 -11.56 -7.28 5.91
N THR A 77 -12.59 -8.07 5.66
CA THR A 77 -12.82 -9.36 6.32
C THR A 77 -12.64 -10.51 5.35
N GLU A 78 -12.39 -11.71 5.87
CA GLU A 78 -12.32 -12.92 5.03
C GLU A 78 -13.63 -13.11 4.25
N TYR A 79 -14.77 -12.82 4.86
CA TYR A 79 -16.07 -12.92 4.21
C TYR A 79 -16.19 -11.98 3.01
N GLU A 80 -15.79 -10.73 3.15
CA GLU A 80 -15.79 -9.75 2.05
C GLU A 80 -14.87 -10.19 0.91
N LEU A 81 -13.67 -10.67 1.24
CA LEU A 81 -12.73 -11.16 0.24
C LEU A 81 -13.30 -12.37 -0.52
N LEU A 82 -13.87 -13.34 0.21
CA LEU A 82 -14.54 -14.48 -0.41
C LEU A 82 -15.68 -14.03 -1.33
N HIS A 83 -16.53 -13.14 -0.86
CA HIS A 83 -17.67 -12.64 -1.63
C HIS A 83 -17.24 -11.83 -2.87
N CYS A 84 -16.23 -10.98 -2.74
CA CYS A 84 -15.81 -10.09 -3.80
C CYS A 84 -14.87 -10.75 -4.82
N LEU A 85 -14.03 -11.70 -4.40
CA LEU A 85 -12.95 -12.22 -5.23
C LEU A 85 -13.14 -13.67 -5.67
N MET A 86 -13.89 -14.48 -4.91
CA MET A 86 -14.07 -15.89 -5.26
C MET A 86 -14.85 -16.02 -6.57
N GLY A 87 -14.32 -16.83 -7.49
CA GLY A 87 -14.93 -17.08 -8.79
C GLY A 87 -14.79 -15.96 -9.83
N LYS A 88 -14.21 -14.80 -9.45
CA LYS A 88 -14.04 -13.66 -10.38
C LYS A 88 -12.81 -13.81 -11.27
N SER A 89 -11.71 -14.35 -10.74
CA SER A 89 -10.47 -14.54 -11.50
C SER A 89 -9.55 -15.58 -10.86
N LYS A 90 -8.53 -16.01 -11.63
CA LYS A 90 -7.45 -16.86 -11.09
C LYS A 90 -6.67 -16.14 -10.00
N ILE A 91 -6.42 -14.83 -10.17
CA ILE A 91 -5.71 -13.99 -9.19
C ILE A 91 -6.52 -13.88 -7.90
N GLY A 92 -7.83 -13.63 -7.99
CA GLY A 92 -8.71 -13.58 -6.82
C GLY A 92 -8.67 -14.87 -6.00
N ARG A 93 -8.62 -16.03 -6.66
CA ARG A 93 -8.47 -17.34 -6.00
C ARG A 93 -7.12 -17.46 -5.29
N ILE A 94 -6.02 -17.04 -5.93
CA ILE A 94 -4.68 -17.09 -5.35
C ILE A 94 -4.61 -16.16 -4.13
N SER A 95 -5.17 -14.96 -4.22
CA SER A 95 -5.22 -14.01 -3.10
C SER A 95 -5.93 -14.57 -1.88
N ILE A 96 -7.03 -15.31 -2.06
CA ILE A 96 -7.78 -15.90 -0.97
C ILE A 96 -7.05 -17.12 -0.36
N TYR A 97 -6.54 -18.02 -1.20
CA TYR A 97 -5.95 -19.30 -0.71
C TYR A 97 -4.47 -19.21 -0.39
N GLY A 98 -3.73 -18.29 -1.04
CA GLY A 98 -2.31 -18.04 -0.75
C GLY A 98 -2.10 -17.49 0.65
N GLU A 99 -3.08 -16.78 1.19
CA GLU A 99 -3.00 -16.09 2.48
C GLU A 99 -3.40 -16.96 3.69
N ARG A 100 -4.01 -18.12 3.49
CA ARG A 100 -4.27 -19.05 4.60
C ARG A 100 -3.01 -19.52 5.33
N ARG A 101 -1.83 -19.36 4.75
CA ARG A 101 -0.52 -19.67 5.36
C ARG A 101 0.16 -18.48 6.02
N THR A 102 -0.25 -17.27 5.71
CA THR A 102 0.34 -16.07 6.30
C THR A 102 -0.75 -15.01 6.28
N MET A 103 -1.20 -14.57 7.46
CA MET A 103 -2.17 -13.48 7.61
C MET A 103 -1.59 -12.17 7.09
N MET A 104 -1.36 -12.07 5.79
CA MET A 104 -0.93 -10.87 5.11
C MET A 104 -1.88 -10.59 3.97
N ILE A 105 -2.97 -9.89 4.28
CA ILE A 105 -3.82 -9.35 3.25
C ILE A 105 -3.12 -8.16 2.65
N ILE A 106 -2.83 -8.31 1.36
CA ILE A 106 -2.39 -7.30 0.41
C ILE A 106 -1.17 -6.52 0.88
N SER A 107 -0.07 -7.19 0.96
CA SER A 107 1.20 -6.52 0.84
C SER A 107 1.74 -6.61 -0.60
N TRP A 108 1.03 -6.04 -1.56
CA TRP A 108 1.65 -5.66 -2.82
C TRP A 108 2.65 -4.51 -2.63
N ALA A 109 2.66 -3.92 -1.44
CA ALA A 109 3.57 -2.87 -1.06
C ALA A 109 4.27 -3.15 0.27
N ASN A 110 4.41 -4.43 0.70
CA ASN A 110 4.97 -4.73 2.02
C ASN A 110 4.40 -3.84 3.15
N LEU A 111 3.18 -3.42 2.97
CA LEU A 111 2.46 -2.71 3.99
C LEU A 111 1.98 -3.78 4.96
N PHE A 112 2.66 -3.94 6.07
CA PHE A 112 2.13 -4.62 7.24
C PHE A 112 0.95 -3.80 7.75
N ILE A 113 -0.20 -3.93 7.11
CA ILE A 113 -1.46 -3.62 7.75
C ILE A 113 -1.78 -4.88 8.53
N PRO A 114 -1.73 -4.88 9.86
CA PRO A 114 -2.25 -5.98 10.64
C PRO A 114 -3.76 -6.03 10.42
N VAL A 115 -4.20 -6.82 9.47
CA VAL A 115 -5.61 -7.16 9.38
C VAL A 115 -5.87 -8.16 10.49
N THR A 116 -6.47 -7.69 11.54
CA THR A 116 -6.98 -8.56 12.60
C THR A 116 -8.21 -9.26 12.02
N ILE A 117 -8.01 -10.45 11.48
CA ILE A 117 -9.13 -11.33 11.15
C ILE A 117 -9.61 -11.89 12.49
N THR A 118 -10.72 -11.38 12.97
CA THR A 118 -11.41 -12.01 14.09
C THR A 118 -12.02 -13.32 13.57
N PRO A 119 -11.58 -14.49 14.06
CA PRO A 119 -12.21 -15.76 13.68
C PRO A 119 -13.69 -15.68 14.07
N ILE A 120 -14.58 -15.90 13.13
CA ILE A 120 -15.98 -16.12 13.46
C ILE A 120 -16.01 -17.47 14.20
N GLN A 121 -16.16 -17.42 15.50
CA GLN A 121 -16.49 -18.63 16.27
C GLN A 121 -17.79 -19.18 15.70
N LYS A 122 -17.68 -20.31 15.00
CA LYS A 122 -18.85 -21.11 14.66
C LYS A 122 -19.42 -21.63 15.96
N SER A 123 -20.44 -20.97 16.48
CA SER A 123 -21.31 -21.55 17.49
C SER A 123 -22.10 -22.66 16.80
N TYR A 124 -21.61 -23.89 16.87
CA TYR A 124 -22.44 -25.04 16.64
C TYR A 124 -23.33 -25.16 17.88
N GLY A 125 -24.54 -24.61 17.79
CA GLY A 125 -25.61 -24.98 18.71
C GLY A 125 -25.96 -26.44 18.48
N ILE A 126 -25.94 -27.20 19.54
CA ILE A 126 -26.50 -28.56 19.66
C ILE A 126 -28.02 -28.43 19.61
#